data_41c6dbc34fa030a3a9cdb90aa2a050e9
#
_entry.id   41c6dbc34fa030a3a9cdb90aa2a050e9
#
_cell.length_a   1.000
_cell.length_b   1.000
_cell.length_c   1.000
_cell.angle_alpha   90.00
_cell.angle_beta   90.00
_cell.angle_gamma   90.00
#
_symmetry.space_group_name_H-M   'P 1'
#
loop_
_entity.id
_entity.type
_entity.pdbx_description
1 polymer ?
#
loop_
_entity_poly.entity_id
_entity_poly.type
_entity_poly.pdbx_seq_one_letter_code
_entity_poly.pdbx_strand_id
1 'polypeptide(L)'
;FDAEFGVWLAAHPGLPCLLAGMVGSRQGWAEAPYAACPAGLADIARQLLWLQPGRLAIVPGLSCESDGVPDVLRGEETQVFGALQALQSPGMAGGPHTLVLPGTHSKWVQTDGGQMRGFRTHMTGETYALLRQQSILARMLPAEDGDLDADAFDAGVAQAQRPGGLLHHLFSVRTLALFDRAGGAALASRL
;
A
#
# COMPACT_ATOMS: atom_id res chain seq x y z
N PHE A 1 -0.96 -13.57 -20.93
CA PHE A 1 0.25 -14.05 -20.23
C PHE A 1 1.22 -14.69 -21.24
N ASP A 2 0.80 -15.73 -21.96
CA ASP A 2 1.68 -16.46 -22.88
C ASP A 2 2.21 -15.58 -24.02
N ALA A 3 1.41 -14.64 -24.53
CA ALA A 3 1.84 -13.69 -25.56
C ALA A 3 3.01 -12.81 -25.09
N GLU A 4 3.04 -12.45 -23.79
CA GLU A 4 4.05 -11.55 -23.25
C GLU A 4 5.25 -12.29 -22.66
N PHE A 5 5.01 -13.40 -21.97
CA PHE A 5 6.02 -14.11 -21.19
C PHE A 5 6.42 -15.47 -21.78
N GLY A 6 5.68 -15.98 -22.77
CA GLY A 6 5.89 -17.33 -23.29
C GLY A 6 7.29 -17.58 -23.84
N VAL A 7 7.86 -16.62 -24.58
CA VAL A 7 9.23 -16.72 -25.15
C VAL A 7 10.26 -16.78 -24.01
N TRP A 8 10.12 -15.93 -22.99
CA TRP A 8 11.03 -15.91 -21.85
C TRP A 8 10.92 -17.20 -21.02
N LEU A 9 9.72 -17.70 -20.78
CA LEU A 9 9.48 -18.94 -20.05
C LEU A 9 10.02 -20.16 -20.81
N ALA A 10 9.94 -20.16 -22.14
CA ALA A 10 10.51 -21.22 -22.98
C ALA A 10 12.04 -21.22 -22.95
N ALA A 11 12.66 -20.04 -22.85
CA ALA A 11 14.11 -19.90 -22.69
C ALA A 11 14.62 -20.36 -21.32
N HIS A 12 13.73 -20.44 -20.32
CA HIS A 12 14.06 -20.81 -18.93
C HIS A 12 13.18 -21.97 -18.41
N PRO A 13 13.24 -23.17 -19.03
CA PRO A 13 12.29 -24.25 -18.74
C PRO A 13 12.39 -24.82 -17.32
N GLY A 14 13.51 -24.60 -16.62
CA GLY A 14 13.73 -25.10 -15.25
C GLY A 14 13.33 -24.12 -14.14
N LEU A 15 12.96 -22.89 -14.48
CA LEU A 15 12.65 -21.87 -13.47
C LEU A 15 11.15 -21.83 -13.18
N PRO A 16 10.74 -21.80 -11.89
CA PRO A 16 9.37 -21.52 -11.53
C PRO A 16 9.06 -20.04 -11.77
N CYS A 17 7.83 -19.76 -12.21
CA CYS A 17 7.29 -18.42 -12.35
C CYS A 17 6.31 -18.16 -11.20
N LEU A 18 6.55 -17.12 -10.41
CA LEU A 18 5.66 -16.69 -9.33
C LEU A 18 5.02 -15.36 -9.72
N LEU A 19 3.70 -15.31 -9.63
CA LEU A 19 2.89 -14.12 -9.88
C LEU A 19 2.40 -13.57 -8.54
N ALA A 20 2.51 -12.27 -8.32
CA ALA A 20 2.03 -11.61 -7.10
C ALA A 20 1.12 -10.43 -7.43
N GLY A 21 0.29 -10.03 -6.48
CA GLY A 21 -0.59 -8.87 -6.59
C GLY A 21 -1.97 -9.20 -7.17
N MET A 22 -2.56 -8.22 -7.87
CA MET A 22 -3.96 -8.27 -8.30
C MET A 22 -4.30 -9.41 -9.26
N VAL A 23 -3.30 -10.04 -9.89
CA VAL A 23 -3.49 -11.25 -10.69
C VAL A 23 -4.15 -12.38 -9.90
N GLY A 24 -3.94 -12.42 -8.57
CA GLY A 24 -4.52 -13.38 -7.63
C GLY A 24 -5.80 -12.90 -6.94
N SER A 25 -6.39 -11.80 -7.34
CA SER A 25 -7.67 -11.32 -6.79
C SER A 25 -8.87 -11.96 -7.50
N ARG A 26 -10.07 -11.73 -6.98
CA ARG A 26 -11.34 -12.14 -7.62
C ARG A 26 -11.52 -11.58 -9.03
N GLN A 27 -10.97 -10.40 -9.29
CA GLN A 27 -11.00 -9.74 -10.60
C GLN A 27 -9.77 -10.09 -11.45
N GLY A 28 -8.82 -10.87 -10.89
CA GLY A 28 -7.59 -11.28 -11.56
C GLY A 28 -7.74 -12.53 -12.39
N TRP A 29 -6.63 -13.21 -12.66
CA TRP A 29 -6.60 -14.44 -13.45
C TRP A 29 -7.20 -15.63 -12.70
N ALA A 30 -6.79 -15.84 -11.44
CA ALA A 30 -7.33 -16.89 -10.58
C ALA A 30 -7.24 -16.43 -9.11
N GLU A 31 -8.33 -16.64 -8.37
CA GLU A 31 -8.40 -16.21 -6.96
C GLU A 31 -7.47 -17.07 -6.10
N ALA A 32 -6.34 -16.50 -5.68
CA ALA A 32 -5.44 -17.11 -4.71
C ALA A 32 -5.93 -16.88 -3.28
N PRO A 33 -5.67 -17.80 -2.34
CA PRO A 33 -6.10 -17.66 -0.95
C PRO A 33 -5.41 -16.48 -0.25
N TYR A 34 -5.80 -16.25 1.01
CA TYR A 34 -5.10 -15.38 1.95
C TYR A 34 -4.51 -16.23 3.07
N ALA A 35 -3.20 -16.11 3.32
CA ALA A 35 -2.58 -16.65 4.51
C ALA A 35 -2.89 -15.76 5.72
N ALA A 36 -3.34 -16.36 6.82
CA ALA A 36 -3.67 -15.61 8.02
C ALA A 36 -2.40 -15.21 8.78
N CYS A 37 -2.33 -13.95 9.24
CA CYS A 37 -1.28 -13.52 10.17
C CYS A 37 -1.48 -14.16 11.56
N PRO A 38 -0.37 -14.44 12.28
CA PRO A 38 1.02 -14.23 11.90
C PRO A 38 1.50 -15.21 10.84
N ALA A 39 2.21 -14.74 9.82
CA ALA A 39 2.67 -15.56 8.70
C ALA A 39 4.09 -15.20 8.27
N GLY A 40 4.88 -16.21 7.95
CA GLY A 40 6.22 -16.10 7.38
C GLY A 40 6.30 -16.65 5.96
N LEU A 41 7.50 -16.62 5.36
CA LEU A 41 7.73 -17.13 3.99
C LEU A 41 7.28 -18.59 3.82
N ALA A 42 7.49 -19.44 4.84
CA ALA A 42 7.07 -20.84 4.79
C ALA A 42 5.55 -21.01 4.73
N ASP A 43 4.80 -20.10 5.38
CA ASP A 43 3.34 -20.13 5.38
C ASP A 43 2.79 -19.71 4.00
N ILE A 44 3.41 -18.70 3.38
CA ILE A 44 3.14 -18.27 2.01
C ILE A 44 3.44 -19.40 1.02
N ALA A 45 4.62 -20.01 1.12
CA ALA A 45 5.04 -21.06 0.21
C ALA A 45 4.11 -22.28 0.22
N ARG A 46 3.57 -22.64 1.38
CA ARG A 46 2.59 -23.74 1.51
C ARG A 46 1.24 -23.45 0.87
N GLN A 47 0.89 -22.18 0.67
CA GLN A 47 -0.40 -21.74 0.16
C GLN A 47 -0.34 -21.18 -1.26
N LEU A 48 0.78 -21.38 -1.97
CA LEU A 48 0.88 -21.02 -3.39
C LEU A 48 -0.25 -21.69 -4.18
N LEU A 49 -0.95 -20.89 -4.97
CA LEU A 49 -1.94 -21.41 -5.91
C LEU A 49 -1.21 -21.83 -7.19
N TRP A 50 -0.96 -23.12 -7.36
CA TRP A 50 -0.32 -23.66 -8.54
C TRP A 50 -1.28 -23.73 -9.72
N LEU A 51 -1.06 -22.91 -10.74
CA LEU A 51 -1.74 -23.00 -12.05
C LEU A 51 -1.15 -24.10 -12.90
N GLN A 52 0.16 -24.30 -12.80
CA GLN A 52 0.92 -25.41 -13.38
C GLN A 52 1.89 -25.92 -12.32
N PRO A 53 1.73 -27.15 -11.82
CA PRO A 53 2.56 -27.70 -10.74
C PRO A 53 4.06 -27.57 -11.01
N GLY A 54 4.78 -26.98 -10.06
CA GLY A 54 6.23 -26.76 -10.16
C GLY A 54 6.68 -25.70 -11.17
N ARG A 55 5.76 -25.12 -11.94
CA ARG A 55 6.09 -24.22 -13.05
C ARG A 55 5.52 -22.82 -12.89
N LEU A 56 4.25 -22.70 -12.56
CA LEU A 56 3.56 -21.43 -12.50
C LEU A 56 2.62 -21.39 -11.29
N ALA A 57 2.83 -20.43 -10.42
CA ALA A 57 1.99 -20.25 -9.24
C ALA A 57 1.66 -18.78 -8.97
N ILE A 58 0.55 -18.55 -8.28
CA ILE A 58 0.18 -17.24 -7.75
C ILE A 58 0.47 -17.24 -6.25
N VAL A 59 1.16 -16.19 -5.80
CA VAL A 59 1.46 -15.95 -4.40
C VAL A 59 0.16 -15.57 -3.67
N PRO A 60 -0.17 -16.21 -2.53
CA PRO A 60 -1.33 -15.84 -1.74
C PRO A 60 -1.16 -14.43 -1.16
N GLY A 61 -2.27 -13.72 -1.00
CA GLY A 61 -2.28 -12.53 -0.17
C GLY A 61 -2.15 -12.87 1.32
N LEU A 62 -2.25 -11.86 2.17
CA LEU A 62 -2.32 -12.00 3.62
C LEU A 62 -3.60 -11.39 4.16
N SER A 63 -4.08 -11.98 5.25
CA SER A 63 -5.18 -11.45 6.03
C SER A 63 -4.81 -11.34 7.50
N CYS A 64 -5.37 -10.36 8.17
CA CYS A 64 -5.36 -10.28 9.63
C CYS A 64 -6.73 -9.77 10.10
N GLU A 65 -6.96 -9.86 11.40
CA GLU A 65 -8.20 -9.38 12.01
C GLU A 65 -7.89 -8.53 13.23
N SER A 66 -8.59 -7.44 13.38
CA SER A 66 -8.54 -6.59 14.55
C SER A 66 -9.96 -6.24 14.99
N ASP A 67 -10.30 -6.58 16.23
CA ASP A 67 -11.62 -6.31 16.82
C ASP A 67 -12.79 -6.88 15.99
N GLY A 68 -12.61 -8.06 15.39
CA GLY A 68 -13.61 -8.71 14.54
C GLY A 68 -13.73 -8.13 13.12
N VAL A 69 -12.85 -7.20 12.75
CA VAL A 69 -12.82 -6.62 11.41
C VAL A 69 -11.62 -7.17 10.63
N PRO A 70 -11.85 -7.86 9.51
CA PRO A 70 -10.75 -8.37 8.68
C PRO A 70 -10.10 -7.25 7.87
N ASP A 71 -8.79 -7.37 7.67
CA ASP A 71 -8.00 -6.57 6.76
C ASP A 71 -7.20 -7.50 5.83
N VAL A 72 -6.92 -7.05 4.62
CA VAL A 72 -6.23 -7.84 3.61
C VAL A 72 -5.17 -7.02 2.86
N LEU A 73 -4.13 -7.70 2.42
CA LEU A 73 -3.17 -7.17 1.46
C LEU A 73 -2.86 -8.23 0.38
N ARG A 74 -2.48 -7.76 -0.81
CA ARG A 74 -2.12 -8.63 -1.92
C ARG A 74 -1.15 -7.92 -2.87
N GLY A 75 0.07 -8.45 -2.92
CA GLY A 75 1.21 -7.89 -3.65
C GLY A 75 2.26 -7.34 -2.69
N GLU A 76 1.83 -6.67 -1.63
CA GLU A 76 2.72 -6.08 -0.63
C GLU A 76 3.46 -7.13 0.20
N GLU A 77 2.94 -8.36 0.30
CA GLU A 77 3.62 -9.47 0.98
C GLU A 77 5.02 -9.72 0.39
N THR A 78 5.16 -9.63 -0.92
CA THR A 78 6.46 -9.83 -1.57
C THR A 78 7.44 -8.71 -1.27
N GLN A 79 6.96 -7.48 -1.18
CA GLN A 79 7.76 -6.30 -0.81
C GLN A 79 8.23 -6.38 0.64
N VAL A 80 7.32 -6.76 1.56
CA VAL A 80 7.63 -6.88 2.99
C VAL A 80 8.65 -7.98 3.23
N PHE A 81 8.49 -9.16 2.64
CA PHE A 81 9.50 -10.23 2.80
C PHE A 81 10.84 -9.89 2.17
N GLY A 82 10.84 -9.18 1.03
CA GLY A 82 12.06 -8.64 0.44
C GLY A 82 12.77 -7.65 1.37
N ALA A 83 12.02 -6.73 1.97
CA ALA A 83 12.55 -5.78 2.95
C ALA A 83 13.09 -6.49 4.21
N LEU A 84 12.35 -7.47 4.75
CA LEU A 84 12.80 -8.25 5.90
C LEU A 84 14.11 -9.00 5.62
N GLN A 85 14.27 -9.54 4.41
CA GLN A 85 15.51 -10.19 4.00
C GLN A 85 16.68 -9.18 3.94
N ALA A 86 16.45 -7.98 3.43
CA ALA A 86 17.46 -6.93 3.41
C ALA A 86 17.84 -6.44 4.82
N LEU A 87 16.88 -6.38 5.74
CA LEU A 87 17.08 -5.99 7.14
C LEU A 87 17.81 -7.05 7.98
N GLN A 88 17.96 -8.29 7.48
CA GLN A 88 18.75 -9.35 8.16
C GLN A 88 20.27 -9.14 8.03
N SER A 89 20.74 -8.08 7.38
CA SER A 89 22.16 -7.73 7.30
C SER A 89 22.78 -7.48 8.69
N PRO A 90 24.07 -7.79 8.91
CA PRO A 90 24.73 -7.60 10.20
C PRO A 90 24.61 -6.16 10.70
N GLY A 91 24.01 -5.96 11.87
CA GLY A 91 23.76 -4.66 12.49
C GLY A 91 22.31 -4.17 12.48
N MET A 92 21.41 -4.81 11.76
CA MET A 92 19.97 -4.49 11.75
C MET A 92 19.10 -5.68 12.19
N ALA A 93 19.70 -6.69 12.82
CA ALA A 93 19.10 -7.98 13.05
C ALA A 93 17.94 -7.97 14.08
N GLY A 94 16.81 -8.56 13.68
CA GLY A 94 16.00 -9.47 14.50
C GLY A 94 15.02 -8.87 15.50
N GLY A 95 14.72 -7.58 15.45
CA GLY A 95 13.70 -6.97 16.31
C GLY A 95 12.35 -6.73 15.57
N PRO A 96 11.32 -6.27 16.30
CA PRO A 96 10.09 -5.84 15.70
C PRO A 96 10.29 -4.60 14.82
N HIS A 97 9.70 -4.61 13.62
CA HIS A 97 9.72 -3.48 12.69
C HIS A 97 8.29 -3.09 12.30
N THR A 98 8.09 -1.81 12.02
CA THR A 98 6.92 -1.32 11.32
C THR A 98 7.36 -0.91 9.92
N LEU A 99 6.84 -1.58 8.90
CA LEU A 99 7.06 -1.25 7.49
C LEU A 99 5.85 -0.50 6.97
N VAL A 100 6.09 0.65 6.36
CA VAL A 100 5.03 1.47 5.76
C VAL A 100 5.19 1.42 4.25
N LEU A 101 4.14 0.98 3.56
CA LEU A 101 4.08 0.91 2.11
C LEU A 101 3.03 1.92 1.63
N PRO A 102 3.45 3.12 1.25
CA PRO A 102 2.55 4.13 0.71
C PRO A 102 1.96 3.68 -0.63
N GLY A 103 0.71 4.06 -0.90
CA GLY A 103 0.02 3.73 -2.15
C GLY A 103 -1.42 4.22 -2.14
N THR A 104 -2.21 3.74 -3.10
CA THR A 104 -3.66 3.97 -3.16
C THR A 104 -4.31 3.59 -1.83
N HIS A 105 -3.92 2.43 -1.30
CA HIS A 105 -4.24 1.95 0.04
C HIS A 105 -2.91 1.68 0.78
N SER A 106 -2.47 2.60 1.62
CA SER A 106 -1.21 2.46 2.35
C SER A 106 -1.30 1.34 3.39
N LYS A 107 -0.28 0.50 3.45
CA LYS A 107 -0.19 -0.61 4.42
C LYS A 107 0.81 -0.29 5.51
N TRP A 108 0.40 -0.45 6.74
CA TRP A 108 1.25 -0.33 7.93
C TRP A 108 1.41 -1.72 8.53
N VAL A 109 2.52 -2.36 8.22
CA VAL A 109 2.78 -3.77 8.51
C VAL A 109 3.69 -3.90 9.72
N GLN A 110 3.25 -4.69 10.69
CA GLN A 110 4.02 -5.04 11.88
C GLN A 110 4.71 -6.38 11.66
N THR A 111 6.01 -6.42 11.86
CA THR A 111 6.81 -7.63 11.67
C THR A 111 7.65 -7.92 12.90
N ASP A 112 7.90 -9.20 13.16
CA ASP A 112 8.76 -9.68 14.24
C ASP A 112 9.23 -11.10 13.93
N GLY A 113 10.51 -11.39 14.13
CA GLY A 113 11.08 -12.73 13.93
C GLY A 113 10.93 -13.27 12.51
N GLY A 114 10.94 -12.38 11.49
CA GLY A 114 10.77 -12.78 10.09
C GLY A 114 9.33 -13.09 9.68
N GLN A 115 8.36 -12.80 10.54
CA GLN A 115 6.92 -12.96 10.26
C GLN A 115 6.21 -11.61 10.21
N MET A 116 5.19 -11.51 9.37
CA MET A 116 4.18 -10.45 9.48
C MET A 116 3.23 -10.82 10.60
N ARG A 117 3.17 -9.97 11.63
CA ARG A 117 2.30 -10.17 12.80
C ARG A 117 0.88 -9.70 12.53
N GLY A 118 0.75 -8.65 11.74
CA GLY A 118 -0.50 -8.04 11.33
C GLY A 118 -0.24 -6.75 10.58
N PHE A 119 -1.28 -6.12 10.12
CA PHE A 119 -1.19 -4.85 9.40
C PHE A 119 -2.48 -4.05 9.53
N ARG A 120 -2.41 -2.78 9.13
CA ARG A 120 -3.56 -1.88 8.98
C ARG A 120 -3.51 -1.20 7.63
N THR A 121 -4.64 -1.18 6.95
CA THR A 121 -4.81 -0.49 5.68
C THR A 121 -5.42 0.89 5.89
N HIS A 122 -4.86 1.88 5.23
CA HIS A 122 -5.37 3.24 5.22
C HIS A 122 -5.63 3.67 3.78
N MET A 123 -6.83 4.12 3.47
CA MET A 123 -7.24 4.58 2.13
C MET A 123 -6.66 5.97 1.84
N THR A 124 -5.33 6.10 1.84
CA THR A 124 -4.65 7.41 1.74
C THR A 124 -4.65 7.95 0.32
N GLY A 125 -4.00 7.26 -0.62
CA GLY A 125 -3.88 7.75 -2.00
C GLY A 125 -5.22 7.85 -2.71
N GLU A 126 -6.14 6.90 -2.50
CA GLU A 126 -7.48 6.97 -3.07
C GLU A 126 -8.27 8.16 -2.51
N THR A 127 -8.25 8.35 -1.20
CA THR A 127 -8.93 9.50 -0.58
C THR A 127 -8.37 10.82 -1.07
N TYR A 128 -7.03 10.94 -1.15
CA TYR A 128 -6.37 12.12 -1.73
C TYR A 128 -6.85 12.37 -3.16
N ALA A 129 -6.84 11.37 -4.02
CA ALA A 129 -7.26 11.50 -5.41
C ALA A 129 -8.74 11.96 -5.54
N LEU A 130 -9.63 11.37 -4.74
CA LEU A 130 -11.04 11.77 -4.69
C LEU A 130 -11.20 13.23 -4.22
N LEU A 131 -10.52 13.61 -3.16
CA LEU A 131 -10.57 14.99 -2.64
C LEU A 131 -9.99 15.98 -3.65
N ARG A 132 -8.87 15.63 -4.27
CA ARG A 132 -8.15 16.42 -5.25
C ARG A 132 -8.94 16.67 -6.54
N GLN A 133 -9.72 15.67 -6.99
CA GLN A 133 -10.35 15.70 -8.32
C GLN A 133 -11.87 15.86 -8.29
N GLN A 134 -12.55 15.35 -7.25
CA GLN A 134 -14.01 15.21 -7.27
C GLN A 134 -14.73 15.92 -6.12
N SER A 135 -13.98 16.48 -5.16
CA SER A 135 -14.60 17.18 -4.02
C SER A 135 -14.79 18.69 -4.29
N ILE A 136 -15.47 19.35 -3.36
CA ILE A 136 -15.57 20.81 -3.37
C ILE A 136 -14.19 21.47 -3.23
N LEU A 137 -13.18 20.79 -2.68
CA LEU A 137 -11.82 21.29 -2.53
C LEU A 137 -11.13 21.41 -3.88
N ALA A 138 -11.42 20.50 -4.82
CA ALA A 138 -10.87 20.51 -6.18
C ALA A 138 -11.01 21.87 -6.89
N ARG A 139 -12.07 22.62 -6.57
CA ARG A 139 -12.31 23.95 -7.15
C ARG A 139 -11.31 25.03 -6.70
N MET A 140 -10.60 24.77 -5.61
CA MET A 140 -9.64 25.71 -5.00
C MET A 140 -8.20 25.34 -5.36
N LEU A 141 -8.00 24.17 -5.95
CA LEU A 141 -6.68 23.61 -6.25
C LEU A 141 -6.31 23.86 -7.72
N PRO A 142 -5.01 23.96 -8.06
CA PRO A 142 -4.57 24.05 -9.43
C PRO A 142 -4.92 22.77 -10.20
N ALA A 143 -5.07 22.84 -11.52
CA ALA A 143 -5.41 21.67 -12.35
C ALA A 143 -4.31 20.58 -12.30
N GLU A 144 -3.06 21.00 -12.27
CA GLU A 144 -1.89 20.14 -12.16
C GLU A 144 -1.20 20.38 -10.81
N ASP A 145 -0.57 19.33 -10.27
CA ASP A 145 0.26 19.47 -9.10
C ASP A 145 1.55 20.21 -9.48
N GLY A 146 1.81 21.30 -8.78
CA GLY A 146 3.09 22.01 -8.86
C GLY A 146 4.13 21.40 -7.91
N ASP A 147 5.21 22.17 -7.71
CA ASP A 147 6.22 21.81 -6.72
C ASP A 147 5.61 21.79 -5.31
N LEU A 148 6.11 20.88 -4.47
CA LEU A 148 5.71 20.79 -3.08
C LEU A 148 6.09 22.05 -2.31
N ASP A 149 5.10 22.73 -1.73
CA ASP A 149 5.30 23.77 -0.73
C ASP A 149 5.46 23.11 0.64
N ALA A 150 6.71 22.97 1.10
CA ALA A 150 7.04 22.25 2.32
C ALA A 150 6.41 22.90 3.57
N ASP A 151 6.39 24.24 3.65
CA ASP A 151 5.80 24.95 4.79
C ASP A 151 4.28 24.75 4.84
N ALA A 152 3.62 24.75 3.70
CA ALA A 152 2.19 24.49 3.59
C ALA A 152 1.86 23.02 3.93
N PHE A 153 2.69 22.07 3.50
CA PHE A 153 2.56 20.66 3.85
C PHE A 153 2.69 20.46 5.36
N ASP A 154 3.75 20.99 5.97
CA ASP A 154 3.95 20.88 7.41
C ASP A 154 2.81 21.52 8.22
N ALA A 155 2.28 22.64 7.74
CA ALA A 155 1.10 23.28 8.33
C ALA A 155 -0.15 22.40 8.19
N GLY A 156 -0.31 21.66 7.09
CA GLY A 156 -1.38 20.68 6.90
C GLY A 156 -1.27 19.52 7.90
N VAL A 157 -0.08 18.93 8.01
CA VAL A 157 0.22 17.86 8.98
C VAL A 157 -0.06 18.34 10.42
N ALA A 158 0.43 19.51 10.79
CA ALA A 158 0.18 20.08 12.13
C ALA A 158 -1.31 20.33 12.38
N GLN A 159 -2.07 20.75 11.38
CA GLN A 159 -3.52 20.91 11.48
C GLN A 159 -4.23 19.57 11.67
N ALA A 160 -3.85 18.54 10.92
CA ALA A 160 -4.45 17.21 11.00
C ALA A 160 -4.26 16.54 12.39
N GLN A 161 -3.20 16.90 13.10
CA GLN A 161 -2.92 16.39 14.45
C GLN A 161 -3.77 17.04 15.57
N ARG A 162 -4.49 18.12 15.26
CA ARG A 162 -5.34 18.79 16.26
C ARG A 162 -6.62 18.00 16.54
N PRO A 163 -7.25 18.18 17.70
CA PRO A 163 -8.57 17.63 17.95
C PRO A 163 -9.60 18.10 16.89
N GLY A 164 -10.55 17.24 16.52
CA GLY A 164 -11.60 17.56 15.55
C GLY A 164 -11.72 16.56 14.40
N GLY A 165 -10.65 15.79 14.17
CA GLY A 165 -10.63 14.73 13.15
C GLY A 165 -10.43 15.25 11.72
N LEU A 166 -10.03 14.33 10.85
CA LEU A 166 -9.62 14.64 9.48
C LEU A 166 -10.69 15.40 8.68
N LEU A 167 -11.94 14.95 8.72
CA LEU A 167 -13.02 15.58 7.94
C LEU A 167 -13.26 17.05 8.32
N HIS A 168 -13.09 17.41 9.61
CA HIS A 168 -13.14 18.80 10.03
C HIS A 168 -11.97 19.60 9.46
N HIS A 169 -10.77 19.05 9.59
CA HIS A 169 -9.54 19.77 9.20
C HIS A 169 -9.41 19.95 7.69
N LEU A 170 -9.85 18.98 6.89
CA LEU A 170 -9.86 19.08 5.42
C LEU A 170 -10.60 20.33 4.91
N PHE A 171 -11.67 20.75 5.58
CA PHE A 171 -12.41 21.93 5.16
C PHE A 171 -11.60 23.24 5.26
N SER A 172 -10.51 23.23 6.04
CA SER A 172 -9.61 24.38 6.14
C SER A 172 -8.97 24.77 4.80
N VAL A 173 -8.73 23.81 3.90
CA VAL A 173 -8.23 24.06 2.55
C VAL A 173 -9.16 25.02 1.80
N ARG A 174 -10.48 24.79 1.89
CA ARG A 174 -11.47 25.67 1.27
C ARG A 174 -11.53 27.05 1.93
N THR A 175 -11.53 27.10 3.28
CA THR A 175 -11.67 28.38 3.98
C THR A 175 -10.44 29.26 3.81
N LEU A 176 -9.25 28.68 3.77
CA LEU A 176 -8.02 29.44 3.46
C LEU A 176 -8.07 30.09 2.06
N ALA A 177 -8.60 29.39 1.07
CA ALA A 177 -8.81 29.95 -0.26
C ALA A 177 -9.85 31.06 -0.25
N LEU A 178 -11.00 30.86 0.39
CA LEU A 178 -12.09 31.84 0.43
C LEU A 178 -11.71 33.16 1.13
N PHE A 179 -10.75 33.13 2.03
CA PHE A 179 -10.25 34.30 2.74
C PHE A 179 -8.89 34.80 2.20
N ASP A 180 -8.47 34.34 1.02
CA ASP A 180 -7.23 34.72 0.35
C ASP A 180 -5.98 34.55 1.23
N ARG A 181 -5.97 33.51 2.09
CA ARG A 181 -4.87 33.22 3.02
C ARG A 181 -3.84 32.23 2.49
N ALA A 182 -4.14 31.54 1.40
CA ALA A 182 -3.22 30.64 0.71
C ALA A 182 -3.56 30.57 -0.77
N GLY A 183 -2.54 30.43 -1.60
CA GLY A 183 -2.65 30.24 -3.06
C GLY A 183 -2.77 28.76 -3.46
N GLY A 184 -3.04 28.51 -4.75
CA GLY A 184 -3.34 27.16 -5.26
C GLY A 184 -2.27 26.11 -4.97
N ALA A 185 -0.98 26.39 -5.18
CA ALA A 185 0.11 25.44 -4.91
C ALA A 185 0.23 25.11 -3.42
N ALA A 186 0.18 26.12 -2.55
CA ALA A 186 0.19 25.91 -1.09
C ALA A 186 -1.04 25.15 -0.60
N LEU A 187 -2.22 25.36 -1.21
CA LEU A 187 -3.43 24.62 -0.87
C LEU A 187 -3.32 23.15 -1.28
N ALA A 188 -2.72 22.85 -2.45
CA ALA A 188 -2.48 21.47 -2.90
C ALA A 188 -1.53 20.73 -1.97
N SER A 189 -0.46 21.41 -1.53
CA SER A 189 0.51 20.84 -0.58
C SER A 189 -0.05 20.64 0.83
N ARG A 190 -1.08 21.42 1.20
CA ARG A 190 -1.74 21.34 2.51
C ARG A 190 -2.81 20.25 2.60
N LEU A 191 -3.36 19.82 1.45
CA LEU A 191 -4.36 18.76 1.35
C LEU A 191 -3.79 17.39 1.68
#